data_73a880a21c75f357122818aa75011042
#
_entry.id   73a880a21c75f357122818aa75011042
#
_cell.length_a   1.000
_cell.length_b   1.000
_cell.length_c   1.000
_cell.angle_alpha   90.00
_cell.angle_beta   90.00
_cell.angle_gamma   90.00
#
_symmetry.space_group_name_H-M   'P 1'
#
loop_
_entity.id
_entity.type
_entity.pdbx_description
1 polymer ?
#
loop_
_entity_poly.entity_id
_entity_poly.type
_entity_poly.pdbx_seq_one_letter_code
_entity_poly.pdbx_strand_id
1 'polypeptide(L)'
;MGAALVRPSGSGPWPGVVMIHEAFGLDEVMRRQAERLAAAGYLALAVDLYSDGGTLRCLVSTMRAMRKGEGRPFADIQAARSWLAASSDCTGNVGVIGFCMGGGFALLTAGSGFEVAAVNYGQLPRDLDTVLAGACPMVASYGGRDRSLPRAAAKLEQALTNAGVVHDVKEYPTAGHAFLNDAENGPRVLRPLFRVAGVGPEPTAAADAWRRIERFFAMHLH
;
A
#
# COMPACT_ATOMS: atom_id res chain seq x y z
N MET A 1 -0.67 2.76 18.86
CA MET A 1 -0.65 3.03 17.41
C MET A 1 -1.64 4.13 17.08
N GLY A 2 -1.22 5.17 16.34
CA GLY A 2 -2.11 6.18 15.76
C GLY A 2 -2.68 5.69 14.43
N ALA A 3 -3.90 6.12 14.09
CA ALA A 3 -4.51 5.82 12.81
C ALA A 3 -5.58 6.88 12.46
N ALA A 4 -5.91 7.01 11.17
CA ALA A 4 -7.04 7.80 10.70
C ALA A 4 -8.07 6.87 10.07
N LEU A 5 -9.31 6.93 10.57
CA LEU A 5 -10.44 6.18 10.02
C LEU A 5 -11.27 7.09 9.12
N VAL A 6 -11.46 6.68 7.88
CA VAL A 6 -12.32 7.37 6.91
C VAL A 6 -13.45 6.44 6.49
N ARG A 7 -14.69 6.94 6.62
CA ARG A 7 -15.90 6.18 6.32
C ARG A 7 -16.47 6.56 4.96
N PRO A 8 -17.00 5.61 4.19
CA PRO A 8 -17.84 5.93 3.04
C PRO A 8 -19.09 6.72 3.43
N SER A 9 -19.71 7.38 2.47
CA SER A 9 -21.04 7.95 2.63
C SER A 9 -22.11 6.87 2.66
N GLY A 10 -23.24 7.13 3.36
CA GLY A 10 -24.35 6.19 3.48
C GLY A 10 -24.27 5.31 4.72
N SER A 11 -24.96 4.18 4.69
CA SER A 11 -25.03 3.21 5.79
C SER A 11 -24.22 1.95 5.45
N GLY A 12 -23.35 1.53 6.39
CA GLY A 12 -22.60 0.29 6.30
C GLY A 12 -23.43 -0.98 6.57
N PRO A 13 -22.80 -2.11 6.81
CA PRO A 13 -21.34 -2.26 6.91
C PRO A 13 -20.63 -2.24 5.55
N TRP A 14 -19.34 -1.81 5.54
CA TRP A 14 -18.50 -1.73 4.35
C TRP A 14 -17.32 -2.69 4.44
N PRO A 15 -16.78 -3.18 3.32
CA PRO A 15 -15.50 -3.86 3.33
C PRO A 15 -14.39 -2.96 3.89
N GLY A 16 -13.51 -3.52 4.74
CA GLY A 16 -12.44 -2.77 5.37
C GLY A 16 -11.17 -2.73 4.52
N VAL A 17 -10.41 -1.64 4.58
CA VAL A 17 -9.08 -1.54 3.97
C VAL A 17 -8.09 -0.92 4.94
N VAL A 18 -7.05 -1.67 5.30
CA VAL A 18 -5.88 -1.13 6.00
C VAL A 18 -4.98 -0.45 4.98
N MET A 19 -4.73 0.84 5.15
CA MET A 19 -3.84 1.62 4.29
C MET A 19 -2.52 1.92 5.00
N ILE A 20 -1.40 1.65 4.33
CA ILE A 20 -0.05 1.82 4.84
C ILE A 20 0.66 2.93 4.07
N HIS A 21 1.10 3.96 4.79
CA HIS A 21 1.69 5.19 4.24
C HIS A 21 3.09 5.01 3.66
N GLU A 22 3.53 6.01 2.92
CA GLU A 22 4.90 6.14 2.40
C GLU A 22 5.92 6.49 3.50
N ALA A 23 7.19 6.62 3.12
CA ALA A 23 8.28 6.93 4.05
C ALA A 23 8.14 8.26 4.81
N PHE A 24 7.29 9.17 4.35
CA PHE A 24 7.07 10.47 5.00
C PHE A 24 5.98 10.45 6.09
N GLY A 25 5.37 9.30 6.35
CA GLY A 25 4.32 9.16 7.35
C GLY A 25 2.92 9.42 6.80
N LEU A 26 1.95 9.53 7.70
CA LEU A 26 0.54 9.78 7.36
C LEU A 26 0.31 11.29 7.14
N ASP A 27 0.84 11.81 6.03
CA ASP A 27 0.69 13.20 5.61
C ASP A 27 -0.65 13.47 4.87
N GLU A 28 -0.85 14.70 4.41
CA GLU A 28 -2.05 15.12 3.70
C GLU A 28 -2.27 14.35 2.38
N VAL A 29 -1.20 13.98 1.67
CA VAL A 29 -1.31 13.17 0.45
C VAL A 29 -1.86 11.80 0.79
N MET A 30 -1.33 11.16 1.83
CA MET A 30 -1.83 9.85 2.29
C MET A 30 -3.24 9.92 2.86
N ARG A 31 -3.63 11.01 3.53
CA ARG A 31 -5.02 11.20 3.98
C ARG A 31 -6.00 11.26 2.83
N ARG A 32 -5.68 11.99 1.74
CA ARG A 32 -6.54 12.01 0.54
C ARG A 32 -6.61 10.66 -0.17
N GLN A 33 -5.56 9.82 -0.10
CA GLN A 33 -5.65 8.43 -0.58
C GLN A 33 -6.64 7.61 0.24
N ALA A 34 -6.69 7.80 1.57
CA ALA A 34 -7.71 7.16 2.42
C ALA A 34 -9.13 7.67 2.12
N GLU A 35 -9.29 8.96 1.87
CA GLU A 35 -10.57 9.55 1.43
C GLU A 35 -11.01 8.99 0.08
N ARG A 36 -10.07 8.75 -0.85
CA ARG A 36 -10.36 8.09 -2.12
C ARG A 36 -10.87 6.67 -1.94
N LEU A 37 -10.27 5.89 -1.04
CA LEU A 37 -10.77 4.55 -0.71
C LEU A 37 -12.19 4.61 -0.13
N ALA A 38 -12.46 5.56 0.74
CA ALA A 38 -13.79 5.76 1.30
C ALA A 38 -14.82 6.18 0.22
N ALA A 39 -14.43 7.06 -0.71
CA ALA A 39 -15.27 7.43 -1.85
C ALA A 39 -15.55 6.23 -2.79
N ALA A 40 -14.66 5.25 -2.84
CA ALA A 40 -14.84 3.99 -3.58
C ALA A 40 -15.65 2.94 -2.79
N GLY A 41 -16.11 3.24 -1.58
CA GLY A 41 -16.99 2.38 -0.78
C GLY A 41 -16.29 1.50 0.25
N TYR A 42 -15.04 1.77 0.59
CA TYR A 42 -14.27 0.99 1.59
C TYR A 42 -14.12 1.74 2.91
N LEU A 43 -14.30 1.05 4.03
CA LEU A 43 -13.97 1.57 5.35
C LEU A 43 -12.43 1.61 5.48
N ALA A 44 -11.84 2.78 5.27
CA ALA A 44 -10.38 2.94 5.18
C ALA A 44 -9.77 3.27 6.55
N LEU A 45 -8.83 2.45 7.02
CA LEU A 45 -8.03 2.70 8.21
C LEU A 45 -6.57 2.95 7.82
N ALA A 46 -6.18 4.21 7.77
CA ALA A 46 -4.81 4.62 7.50
C ALA A 46 -3.98 4.55 8.79
N VAL A 47 -3.07 3.58 8.86
CA VAL A 47 -2.22 3.38 10.05
C VAL A 47 -1.04 4.34 10.05
N ASP A 48 -0.72 4.93 11.21
CA ASP A 48 0.48 5.74 11.40
C ASP A 48 1.57 4.91 12.09
N LEU A 49 2.47 4.34 11.30
CA LEU A 49 3.59 3.54 11.80
C LEU A 49 4.64 4.37 12.57
N TYR A 50 4.48 5.70 12.59
CA TYR A 50 5.41 6.63 13.23
C TYR A 50 4.84 7.30 14.48
N SER A 51 3.67 6.90 14.93
CA SER A 51 2.93 7.52 16.04
C SER A 51 3.67 7.60 17.38
N ASP A 52 4.70 6.76 17.61
CA ASP A 52 5.44 6.71 18.89
C ASP A 52 6.75 7.51 18.92
N GLY A 53 7.14 8.17 17.85
CA GLY A 53 8.43 8.86 17.85
C GLY A 53 8.63 9.85 16.72
N GLY A 54 7.62 9.99 15.86
CA GLY A 54 7.67 10.83 14.67
C GLY A 54 8.53 10.24 13.54
N THR A 55 8.41 10.83 12.36
CA THR A 55 8.96 10.32 11.10
C THR A 55 10.45 10.00 11.16
N LEU A 56 11.29 10.95 11.60
CA LEU A 56 12.75 10.78 11.56
C LEU A 56 13.25 9.64 12.46
N ARG A 57 12.64 9.48 13.65
CA ARG A 57 13.07 8.47 14.62
C ARG A 57 12.55 7.09 14.23
N CYS A 58 11.33 7.01 13.73
CA CYS A 58 10.68 5.74 13.42
C CYS A 58 11.07 5.19 12.04
N LEU A 59 11.42 6.04 11.04
CA LEU A 59 11.73 5.60 9.69
C LEU A 59 12.81 4.49 9.67
N VAL A 60 13.93 4.69 10.35
CA VAL A 60 15.05 3.73 10.35
C VAL A 60 14.63 2.39 10.98
N SER A 61 13.92 2.43 12.12
CA SER A 61 13.44 1.21 12.80
C SER A 61 12.38 0.48 11.96
N THR A 62 11.47 1.21 11.31
CA THR A 62 10.44 0.68 10.42
C THR A 62 11.05 0.02 9.17
N MET A 63 12.03 0.68 8.52
CA MET A 63 12.76 0.10 7.40
C MET A 63 13.58 -1.14 7.80
N ARG A 64 14.14 -1.16 9.02
CA ARG A 64 14.83 -2.34 9.54
C ARG A 64 13.85 -3.49 9.78
N ALA A 65 12.68 -3.22 10.38
CA ALA A 65 11.62 -4.19 10.58
C ALA A 65 11.15 -4.79 9.24
N MET A 66 10.91 -3.94 8.23
CA MET A 66 10.52 -4.39 6.88
C MET A 66 11.56 -5.36 6.27
N ARG A 67 12.87 -5.06 6.40
CA ARG A 67 13.94 -5.96 5.89
C ARG A 67 14.01 -7.29 6.62
N LYS A 68 13.64 -7.30 7.91
CA LYS A 68 13.62 -8.53 8.73
C LYS A 68 12.35 -9.35 8.55
N GLY A 69 11.27 -8.76 8.04
CA GLY A 69 9.95 -9.38 7.96
C GLY A 69 9.25 -9.49 9.32
N GLU A 70 9.73 -8.79 10.35
CA GLU A 70 9.18 -8.88 11.71
C GLU A 70 9.32 -7.57 12.48
N GLY A 71 8.58 -7.44 13.58
CA GLY A 71 8.68 -6.32 14.52
C GLY A 71 7.39 -5.54 14.63
N ARG A 72 7.45 -4.45 15.37
CA ARG A 72 6.28 -3.65 15.73
C ARG A 72 5.40 -3.20 14.56
N PRO A 73 5.92 -2.73 13.41
CA PRO A 73 5.06 -2.35 12.29
C PRO A 73 4.13 -3.47 11.81
N PHE A 74 4.60 -4.71 11.81
CA PHE A 74 3.76 -5.87 11.45
C PHE A 74 2.67 -6.12 12.49
N ALA A 75 2.98 -6.01 13.78
CA ALA A 75 1.99 -6.12 14.85
C ALA A 75 0.95 -5.00 14.77
N ASP A 76 1.37 -3.77 14.47
CA ASP A 76 0.47 -2.63 14.29
C ASP A 76 -0.47 -2.82 13.10
N ILE A 77 0.02 -3.33 11.96
CA ILE A 77 -0.79 -3.64 10.77
C ILE A 77 -1.81 -4.75 11.08
N GLN A 78 -1.39 -5.81 11.78
CA GLN A 78 -2.29 -6.88 12.18
C GLN A 78 -3.34 -6.44 13.21
N ALA A 79 -2.96 -5.59 14.16
CA ALA A 79 -3.90 -4.99 15.10
C ALA A 79 -4.94 -4.13 14.37
N ALA A 80 -4.53 -3.36 13.37
CA ALA A 80 -5.43 -2.56 12.54
C ALA A 80 -6.41 -3.44 11.75
N ARG A 81 -5.93 -4.54 11.14
CA ARG A 81 -6.78 -5.52 10.47
C ARG A 81 -7.81 -6.11 11.43
N SER A 82 -7.36 -6.59 12.58
CA SER A 82 -8.24 -7.22 13.57
C SER A 82 -9.27 -6.24 14.12
N TRP A 83 -8.88 -4.99 14.34
CA TRP A 83 -9.79 -3.95 14.80
C TRP A 83 -10.86 -3.62 13.74
N LEU A 84 -10.49 -3.49 12.46
CA LEU A 84 -11.45 -3.30 11.37
C LEU A 84 -12.41 -4.49 11.26
N ALA A 85 -11.88 -5.71 11.23
CA ALA A 85 -12.71 -6.92 11.09
C ALA A 85 -13.72 -7.09 12.22
N ALA A 86 -13.41 -6.60 13.42
CA ALA A 86 -14.29 -6.64 14.58
C ALA A 86 -15.26 -5.43 14.68
N SER A 87 -15.12 -4.43 13.82
CA SER A 87 -15.98 -3.24 13.81
C SER A 87 -17.37 -3.56 13.28
N SER A 88 -18.42 -3.06 13.93
CA SER A 88 -19.80 -3.13 13.42
C SER A 88 -20.01 -2.39 12.10
N ASP A 89 -19.14 -1.45 11.77
CA ASP A 89 -19.15 -0.71 10.51
C ASP A 89 -18.48 -1.51 9.36
N CYS A 90 -17.83 -2.64 9.66
CA CYS A 90 -17.10 -3.47 8.68
C CYS A 90 -17.85 -4.79 8.40
N THR A 91 -17.79 -5.25 7.15
CA THR A 91 -18.33 -6.58 6.78
C THR A 91 -17.56 -7.75 7.41
N GLY A 92 -16.39 -7.48 8.01
CA GLY A 92 -15.44 -8.48 8.51
C GLY A 92 -14.35 -8.80 7.51
N ASN A 93 -14.54 -8.52 6.22
CA ASN A 93 -13.54 -8.74 5.17
C ASN A 93 -12.62 -7.52 5.06
N VAL A 94 -11.31 -7.73 5.09
CA VAL A 94 -10.32 -6.66 5.15
C VAL A 94 -9.22 -6.86 4.12
N GLY A 95 -9.07 -5.87 3.23
CA GLY A 95 -7.94 -5.76 2.32
C GLY A 95 -6.80 -4.92 2.87
N VAL A 96 -5.65 -4.96 2.20
CA VAL A 96 -4.51 -4.10 2.49
C VAL A 96 -4.04 -3.34 1.26
N ILE A 97 -3.72 -2.08 1.41
CA ILE A 97 -3.08 -1.26 0.38
C ILE A 97 -1.89 -0.52 0.95
N GLY A 98 -0.80 -0.47 0.21
CA GLY A 98 0.39 0.26 0.62
C GLY A 98 1.07 0.99 -0.52
N PHE A 99 1.79 2.06 -0.15
CA PHE A 99 2.48 2.96 -1.06
C PHE A 99 3.94 3.05 -0.67
N CYS A 100 4.89 2.92 -1.61
CA CYS A 100 6.34 2.98 -1.37
C CYS A 100 6.77 1.97 -0.28
N MET A 101 7.26 2.45 0.86
CA MET A 101 7.52 1.64 2.04
C MET A 101 6.29 0.83 2.45
N GLY A 102 5.12 1.45 2.49
CA GLY A 102 3.85 0.78 2.76
C GLY A 102 3.51 -0.30 1.74
N GLY A 103 3.88 -0.13 0.47
CA GLY A 103 3.76 -1.16 -0.56
C GLY A 103 4.59 -2.40 -0.25
N GLY A 104 5.80 -2.21 0.28
CA GLY A 104 6.63 -3.31 0.79
C GLY A 104 5.95 -4.04 1.96
N PHE A 105 5.34 -3.33 2.90
CA PHE A 105 4.58 -3.95 4.00
C PHE A 105 3.32 -4.65 3.51
N ALA A 106 2.57 -4.07 2.57
CA ALA A 106 1.39 -4.72 2.00
C ALA A 106 1.75 -6.07 1.35
N LEU A 107 2.87 -6.13 0.62
CA LEU A 107 3.39 -7.38 0.07
C LEU A 107 3.75 -8.39 1.15
N LEU A 108 4.52 -7.95 2.17
CA LEU A 108 5.01 -8.83 3.25
C LEU A 108 3.88 -9.37 4.16
N THR A 109 2.75 -8.67 4.21
CA THR A 109 1.59 -9.07 5.03
C THR A 109 0.46 -9.73 4.23
N ALA A 110 0.61 -9.89 2.92
CA ALA A 110 -0.42 -10.45 2.05
C ALA A 110 -0.83 -11.88 2.43
N GLY A 111 0.07 -12.67 3.04
CA GLY A 111 -0.23 -14.00 3.59
C GLY A 111 -0.78 -13.99 5.03
N SER A 112 -1.06 -12.82 5.60
CA SER A 112 -1.42 -12.68 7.03
C SER A 112 -2.92 -12.47 7.25
N GLY A 113 -3.76 -13.10 6.44
CA GLY A 113 -5.21 -13.14 6.61
C GLY A 113 -5.96 -11.95 6.01
N PHE A 114 -5.34 -11.16 5.14
CA PHE A 114 -6.04 -10.21 4.28
C PHE A 114 -6.71 -10.92 3.11
N GLU A 115 -7.85 -10.38 2.63
CA GLU A 115 -8.60 -10.95 1.51
C GLU A 115 -8.03 -10.52 0.15
N VAL A 116 -7.40 -9.35 0.09
CA VAL A 116 -6.80 -8.77 -1.12
C VAL A 116 -5.69 -7.80 -0.75
N ALA A 117 -4.66 -7.70 -1.59
CA ALA A 117 -3.57 -6.75 -1.41
C ALA A 117 -3.39 -5.84 -2.64
N ALA A 118 -3.10 -4.55 -2.40
CA ALA A 118 -2.64 -3.62 -3.43
C ALA A 118 -1.22 -3.11 -3.10
N VAL A 119 -0.27 -3.44 -3.96
CA VAL A 119 1.15 -3.12 -3.80
C VAL A 119 1.54 -2.02 -4.80
N ASN A 120 1.72 -0.80 -4.31
CA ASN A 120 2.08 0.33 -5.17
C ASN A 120 3.56 0.69 -4.96
N TYR A 121 4.37 0.50 -6.02
CA TYR A 121 5.82 0.75 -6.03
C TYR A 121 6.53 0.32 -4.73
N GLY A 122 6.12 -0.85 -4.21
CA GLY A 122 6.68 -1.46 -3.01
C GLY A 122 8.02 -2.15 -3.28
N GLN A 123 8.95 -2.03 -2.32
CA GLN A 123 10.21 -2.75 -2.38
C GLN A 123 9.97 -4.26 -2.27
N LEU A 124 10.60 -5.03 -3.16
CA LEU A 124 10.52 -6.49 -3.13
C LEU A 124 11.51 -7.07 -2.10
N PRO A 125 11.08 -8.06 -1.30
CA PRO A 125 11.99 -8.83 -0.45
C PRO A 125 12.91 -9.72 -1.31
N ARG A 126 13.97 -10.24 -0.68
CA ARG A 126 14.92 -11.13 -1.38
C ARG A 126 14.31 -12.50 -1.66
N ASP A 127 13.49 -12.97 -0.75
CA ASP A 127 12.81 -14.28 -0.80
C ASP A 127 11.32 -14.05 -1.05
N LEU A 128 10.96 -13.93 -2.33
CA LEU A 128 9.57 -13.76 -2.74
C LEU A 128 8.77 -15.07 -2.57
N ASP A 129 9.40 -16.21 -2.76
CA ASP A 129 8.69 -17.50 -2.72
C ASP A 129 8.13 -17.75 -1.32
N THR A 130 8.94 -17.53 -0.28
CA THR A 130 8.47 -17.61 1.11
C THR A 130 7.38 -16.60 1.43
N VAL A 131 7.52 -15.35 0.96
CA VAL A 131 6.55 -14.27 1.25
C VAL A 131 5.21 -14.51 0.55
N LEU A 132 5.23 -15.08 -0.65
CA LEU A 132 4.02 -15.32 -1.43
C LEU A 132 3.33 -16.66 -1.11
N ALA A 133 3.93 -17.49 -0.28
CA ALA A 133 3.29 -18.71 0.19
C ALA A 133 2.00 -18.38 0.98
N GLY A 134 0.84 -18.71 0.43
CA GLY A 134 -0.47 -18.39 1.02
C GLY A 134 -0.88 -16.92 0.94
N ALA A 135 -0.25 -16.12 0.07
CA ALA A 135 -0.66 -14.75 -0.16
C ALA A 135 -2.06 -14.66 -0.78
N CYS A 136 -2.81 -13.65 -0.38
CA CYS A 136 -4.10 -13.31 -0.97
C CYS A 136 -3.95 -12.77 -2.41
N PRO A 137 -5.04 -12.70 -3.20
CA PRO A 137 -5.06 -12.04 -4.49
C PRO A 137 -4.42 -10.65 -4.45
N MET A 138 -3.64 -10.31 -5.49
CA MET A 138 -2.79 -9.11 -5.44
C MET A 138 -2.86 -8.28 -6.72
N VAL A 139 -3.12 -6.98 -6.59
CA VAL A 139 -2.91 -6.00 -7.64
C VAL A 139 -1.64 -5.20 -7.37
N ALA A 140 -0.76 -5.03 -8.38
CA ALA A 140 0.48 -4.30 -8.19
C ALA A 140 0.74 -3.28 -9.30
N SER A 141 1.34 -2.14 -8.93
CA SER A 141 1.60 -1.03 -9.83
C SER A 141 3.01 -0.48 -9.62
N TYR A 142 3.80 -0.44 -10.70
CA TYR A 142 5.19 0.02 -10.70
C TYR A 142 5.46 1.03 -11.80
N GLY A 143 6.37 1.96 -11.57
CA GLY A 143 6.81 2.92 -12.57
C GLY A 143 8.03 2.42 -13.34
N GLY A 144 7.98 2.44 -14.69
CA GLY A 144 9.10 2.02 -15.54
C GLY A 144 10.32 2.96 -15.48
N ARG A 145 10.13 4.21 -15.02
CA ARG A 145 11.21 5.17 -14.77
C ARG A 145 11.72 5.16 -13.34
N ASP A 146 11.17 4.32 -12.47
CA ASP A 146 11.63 4.18 -11.10
C ASP A 146 12.96 3.42 -11.03
N ARG A 147 14.06 4.17 -10.95
CA ARG A 147 15.41 3.60 -10.88
C ARG A 147 15.71 2.88 -9.56
N SER A 148 14.90 3.09 -8.52
CA SER A 148 15.07 2.41 -7.23
C SER A 148 14.50 0.99 -7.23
N LEU A 149 13.60 0.66 -8.18
CA LEU A 149 12.91 -0.62 -8.29
C LEU A 149 13.06 -1.27 -9.68
N PRO A 150 14.28 -1.51 -10.16
CA PRO A 150 14.50 -1.98 -11.52
C PRO A 150 13.88 -3.37 -11.72
N ARG A 151 13.03 -3.47 -12.76
CA ARG A 151 12.34 -4.72 -13.14
C ARG A 151 11.46 -5.32 -12.03
N ALA A 152 11.00 -4.50 -11.08
CA ALA A 152 10.22 -4.99 -9.94
C ALA A 152 8.88 -5.61 -10.39
N ALA A 153 8.19 -4.98 -11.33
CA ALA A 153 6.94 -5.51 -11.89
C ALA A 153 7.14 -6.93 -12.45
N ALA A 154 8.08 -7.12 -13.36
CA ALA A 154 8.34 -8.42 -14.00
C ALA A 154 8.78 -9.50 -12.99
N LYS A 155 9.59 -9.13 -11.98
CA LYS A 155 10.00 -10.05 -10.93
C LYS A 155 8.83 -10.49 -10.06
N LEU A 156 7.97 -9.54 -9.66
CA LEU A 156 6.80 -9.84 -8.83
C LEU A 156 5.78 -10.68 -9.60
N GLU A 157 5.50 -10.32 -10.85
CA GLU A 157 4.59 -11.07 -11.72
C GLU A 157 5.02 -12.53 -11.89
N GLN A 158 6.31 -12.76 -12.18
CA GLN A 158 6.85 -14.11 -12.28
C GLN A 158 6.71 -14.90 -10.98
N ALA A 159 7.00 -14.28 -9.83
CA ALA A 159 6.90 -14.94 -8.53
C ALA A 159 5.44 -15.25 -8.16
N LEU A 160 4.50 -14.33 -8.41
CA LEU A 160 3.07 -14.55 -8.20
C LEU A 160 2.52 -15.67 -9.08
N THR A 161 2.96 -15.72 -10.36
CA THR A 161 2.61 -16.80 -11.28
C THR A 161 3.10 -18.15 -10.76
N ASN A 162 4.36 -18.22 -10.32
CA ASN A 162 4.96 -19.44 -9.77
C ASN A 162 4.26 -19.90 -8.49
N ALA A 163 3.83 -18.96 -7.64
CA ALA A 163 3.10 -19.23 -6.41
C ALA A 163 1.60 -19.57 -6.63
N GLY A 164 1.09 -19.43 -7.87
CA GLY A 164 -0.32 -19.65 -8.19
C GLY A 164 -1.27 -18.63 -7.58
N VAL A 165 -0.76 -17.43 -7.21
CA VAL A 165 -1.55 -16.35 -6.64
C VAL A 165 -2.30 -15.62 -7.75
N VAL A 166 -3.60 -15.36 -7.58
CA VAL A 166 -4.37 -14.51 -8.50
C VAL A 166 -3.83 -13.10 -8.46
N HIS A 167 -3.44 -12.54 -9.61
CA HIS A 167 -2.79 -11.24 -9.64
C HIS A 167 -3.07 -10.41 -10.89
N ASP A 168 -2.85 -9.10 -10.77
CA ASP A 168 -2.82 -8.12 -11.85
C ASP A 168 -1.63 -7.17 -11.61
N VAL A 169 -0.50 -7.42 -12.27
CA VAL A 169 0.72 -6.61 -12.17
C VAL A 169 0.88 -5.75 -13.40
N LYS A 170 1.15 -4.45 -13.22
CA LYS A 170 1.38 -3.53 -14.34
C LYS A 170 2.54 -2.59 -14.10
N GLU A 171 3.41 -2.46 -15.09
CA GLU A 171 4.42 -1.41 -15.18
C GLU A 171 3.93 -0.28 -16.08
N TYR A 172 4.12 0.96 -15.62
CA TYR A 172 3.77 2.19 -16.34
C TYR A 172 5.05 2.83 -16.89
N PRO A 173 5.31 2.74 -18.21
CA PRO A 173 6.60 3.11 -18.80
C PRO A 173 7.00 4.57 -18.59
N THR A 174 6.03 5.48 -18.45
CA THR A 174 6.25 6.92 -18.29
C THR A 174 6.32 7.35 -16.83
N ALA A 175 5.84 6.55 -15.90
CA ALA A 175 5.75 6.87 -14.49
C ALA A 175 7.06 6.57 -13.73
N GLY A 176 7.34 7.35 -12.72
CA GLY A 176 8.44 7.13 -11.78
C GLY A 176 7.93 6.60 -10.43
N HIS A 177 8.73 6.80 -9.37
CA HIS A 177 8.33 6.46 -8.02
C HIS A 177 7.22 7.39 -7.51
N ALA A 178 6.31 6.91 -6.66
CA ALA A 178 5.22 7.67 -6.04
C ALA A 178 4.21 8.30 -7.04
N PHE A 179 4.04 7.69 -8.22
CA PHE A 179 3.21 8.25 -9.29
C PHE A 179 1.71 8.25 -9.00
N LEU A 180 1.21 7.43 -8.04
CA LEU A 180 -0.18 7.44 -7.62
C LEU A 180 -0.55 8.65 -6.75
N ASN A 181 0.43 9.41 -6.27
CA ASN A 181 0.17 10.60 -5.49
C ASN A 181 -0.51 11.69 -6.35
N ASP A 182 -1.37 12.46 -5.73
CA ASP A 182 -2.05 13.61 -6.37
C ASP A 182 -1.26 14.92 -6.23
N ALA A 183 -0.23 14.93 -5.36
CA ALA A 183 0.67 16.04 -5.15
C ALA A 183 2.07 15.54 -4.75
N GLU A 184 3.06 16.41 -4.87
CA GLU A 184 4.40 16.13 -4.34
C GLU A 184 4.38 16.07 -2.81
N ASN A 185 4.89 14.99 -2.24
CA ASN A 185 5.02 14.82 -0.79
C ASN A 185 6.47 14.95 -0.31
N GLY A 186 6.66 14.83 1.01
CA GLY A 186 7.96 14.98 1.65
C GLY A 186 8.43 16.44 1.82
N PRO A 187 9.66 16.62 2.35
CA PRO A 187 10.21 17.94 2.69
C PRO A 187 10.28 18.85 1.46
N ARG A 188 9.74 20.07 1.59
CA ARG A 188 9.69 21.05 0.47
C ARG A 188 11.05 21.30 -0.17
N VAL A 189 12.11 21.32 0.64
CA VAL A 189 13.49 21.57 0.17
C VAL A 189 14.04 20.42 -0.70
N LEU A 190 13.52 19.23 -0.59
CA LEU A 190 13.93 18.06 -1.37
C LEU A 190 13.09 17.81 -2.62
N ARG A 191 11.93 18.45 -2.76
CA ARG A 191 11.01 18.24 -3.90
C ARG A 191 11.64 18.49 -5.26
N PRO A 192 12.48 19.54 -5.49
CA PRO A 192 13.17 19.70 -6.76
C PRO A 192 14.07 18.52 -7.12
N LEU A 193 14.77 17.96 -6.13
CA LEU A 193 15.62 16.78 -6.31
C LEU A 193 14.79 15.54 -6.63
N PHE A 194 13.69 15.34 -5.93
CA PHE A 194 12.76 14.23 -6.19
C PHE A 194 12.18 14.30 -7.60
N ARG A 195 11.79 15.49 -8.06
CA ARG A 195 11.28 15.70 -9.43
C ARG A 195 12.32 15.33 -10.49
N VAL A 196 13.58 15.75 -10.30
CA VAL A 196 14.68 15.38 -11.22
C VAL A 196 14.94 13.86 -11.18
N ALA A 197 14.78 13.24 -10.02
CA ALA A 197 14.89 11.78 -9.85
C ALA A 197 13.68 11.00 -10.38
N GLY A 198 12.66 11.68 -10.91
CA GLY A 198 11.44 11.05 -11.42
C GLY A 198 10.51 10.54 -10.31
N VAL A 199 10.55 11.16 -9.14
CA VAL A 199 9.65 10.85 -8.01
C VAL A 199 8.53 11.89 -7.97
N GLY A 200 7.28 11.43 -8.00
CA GLY A 200 6.12 12.30 -7.90
C GLY A 200 4.98 11.92 -8.84
N PRO A 201 3.89 12.69 -8.84
CA PRO A 201 2.66 12.40 -9.55
C PRO A 201 2.83 12.17 -11.05
N GLU A 202 2.12 11.18 -11.59
CA GLU A 202 1.86 11.02 -13.02
C GLU A 202 0.35 10.72 -13.20
N PRO A 203 -0.45 11.75 -13.54
CA PRO A 203 -1.91 11.67 -13.47
C PRO A 203 -2.54 10.57 -14.33
N THR A 204 -1.99 10.32 -15.52
CA THR A 204 -2.51 9.32 -16.45
C THR A 204 -2.31 7.90 -15.92
N ALA A 205 -1.09 7.59 -15.47
CA ALA A 205 -0.79 6.30 -14.86
C ALA A 205 -1.53 6.11 -13.53
N ALA A 206 -1.61 7.18 -12.71
CA ALA A 206 -2.36 7.16 -11.45
C ALA A 206 -3.84 6.84 -11.68
N ALA A 207 -4.49 7.49 -12.64
CA ALA A 207 -5.90 7.25 -12.95
C ALA A 207 -6.15 5.80 -13.40
N ASP A 208 -5.25 5.24 -14.20
CA ASP A 208 -5.36 3.84 -14.63
C ASP A 208 -5.08 2.85 -13.48
N ALA A 209 -4.03 3.10 -12.69
CA ALA A 209 -3.69 2.26 -11.54
C ALA A 209 -4.85 2.21 -10.52
N TRP A 210 -5.46 3.35 -10.22
CA TRP A 210 -6.59 3.39 -9.31
C TRP A 210 -7.81 2.64 -9.84
N ARG A 211 -8.17 2.79 -11.12
CA ARG A 211 -9.27 2.00 -11.72
C ARG A 211 -9.01 0.50 -11.62
N ARG A 212 -7.75 0.05 -11.80
CA ARG A 212 -7.37 -1.36 -11.64
C ARG A 212 -7.50 -1.80 -10.19
N ILE A 213 -7.02 -1.01 -9.21
CA ILE A 213 -7.14 -1.29 -7.79
C ILE A 213 -8.61 -1.41 -7.39
N GLU A 214 -9.44 -0.42 -7.73
CA GLU A 214 -10.87 -0.39 -7.41
C GLU A 214 -11.60 -1.60 -8.00
N ARG A 215 -11.33 -1.93 -9.27
CA ARG A 215 -11.92 -3.12 -9.92
C ARG A 215 -11.46 -4.42 -9.28
N PHE A 216 -10.18 -4.54 -8.95
CA PHE A 216 -9.62 -5.74 -8.36
C PHE A 216 -10.15 -5.95 -6.92
N PHE A 217 -10.25 -4.89 -6.14
CA PHE A 217 -10.85 -4.93 -4.82
C PHE A 217 -12.33 -5.31 -4.89
N ALA A 218 -13.09 -4.74 -5.82
CA ALA A 218 -14.49 -5.10 -6.02
C ALA A 218 -14.70 -6.58 -6.41
N MET A 219 -13.70 -7.25 -7.00
CA MET A 219 -13.76 -8.68 -7.32
C MET A 219 -13.39 -9.60 -6.15
N HIS A 220 -12.57 -9.13 -5.22
CA HIS A 220 -11.96 -9.98 -4.19
C HIS A 220 -12.26 -9.55 -2.76
N LEU A 221 -12.91 -8.40 -2.55
CA LEU A 221 -13.25 -7.84 -1.24
C LEU A 221 -14.74 -7.49 -1.18
N HIS A 222 -15.55 -8.42 -0.67
CA HIS A 222 -17.02 -8.32 -0.60
C HIS A 222 -17.50 -8.10 0.83
#